data_94f9f5b64031baa99e83c1200e247637
#
_entry.id   94f9f5b64031baa99e83c1200e247637
#
_cell.length_a   1.000
_cell.length_b   1.000
_cell.length_c   1.000
_cell.angle_alpha   90.00
_cell.angle_beta   90.00
_cell.angle_gamma   90.00
#
_symmetry.space_group_name_H-M   'P 1'
#
loop_
_entity.id
_entity.type
_entity.pdbx_description
1 polymer ?
#
loop_
_entity_poly.entity_id
_entity_poly.type
_entity_poly.pdbx_seq_one_letter_code
_entity_poly.pdbx_strand_id
1 'polypeptide(L)'
;MGTITVKDGTEIFYKDWGKGPAIVFHHGWPLSADDWDSQLLYFLSQGFRVVAYDRRGHGRSSPSFTHNDMDTYADDCAALVKHLGLKGAIHVGHSTGGGEVTRFVAKHGGNGVVSKAVLMNAIPPVMVKSDKNPGGLPIEVFNGMRASFIRSRGQFYRDIASGPFYGFNRPGAKVMQGIVDDWWRQSMMGDAKAQYDCIKTFSETDFTEDLKKIQVPVLVMHGEDDQIVPVADSAPLAAKLLKNATLKIYPGFPHGMFATHPEVINADLLAFFKS
;
A
#
# COMPACT_ATOMS: atom_id res chain seq x y z
N MET A 1 -6.03 14.10 -13.93
CA MET A 1 -6.29 14.23 -12.48
C MET A 1 -7.73 14.61 -12.30
N GLY A 2 -8.40 14.05 -11.32
CA GLY A 2 -9.81 14.30 -11.05
C GLY A 2 -10.19 13.93 -9.63
N THR A 3 -11.46 14.11 -9.33
CA THR A 3 -12.08 13.72 -8.07
C THR A 3 -13.37 12.98 -8.37
N ILE A 4 -13.67 11.94 -7.62
CA ILE A 4 -15.00 11.32 -7.63
C ILE A 4 -15.65 11.48 -6.27
N THR A 5 -16.97 11.57 -6.24
CA THR A 5 -17.75 11.52 -5.00
C THR A 5 -18.27 10.11 -4.80
N VAL A 6 -17.91 9.45 -3.69
CA VAL A 6 -18.39 8.12 -3.34
C VAL A 6 -19.71 8.20 -2.58
N LYS A 7 -20.30 7.02 -2.25
CA LYS A 7 -21.69 6.90 -1.77
C LYS A 7 -22.03 7.76 -0.55
N ASP A 8 -21.09 7.96 0.35
CA ASP A 8 -21.29 8.74 1.60
C ASP A 8 -20.95 10.23 1.46
N GLY A 9 -20.67 10.71 0.23
CA GLY A 9 -20.31 12.09 -0.05
C GLY A 9 -18.81 12.39 0.05
N THR A 10 -17.98 11.41 0.39
CA THR A 10 -16.52 11.58 0.44
C THR A 10 -15.98 11.77 -0.99
N GLU A 11 -15.10 12.75 -1.17
CA GLU A 11 -14.40 12.97 -2.43
C GLU A 11 -13.06 12.26 -2.41
N ILE A 12 -12.82 11.45 -3.45
CA ILE A 12 -11.59 10.68 -3.67
C ILE A 12 -10.82 11.30 -4.83
N PHE A 13 -9.66 11.87 -4.54
CA PHE A 13 -8.75 12.39 -5.55
C PHE A 13 -8.02 11.26 -6.27
N TYR A 14 -7.81 11.42 -7.60
CA TYR A 14 -7.03 10.47 -8.39
C TYR A 14 -6.20 11.12 -9.50
N LYS A 15 -5.11 10.45 -9.86
CA LYS A 15 -4.32 10.63 -11.08
C LYS A 15 -4.70 9.53 -12.06
N ASP A 16 -4.83 9.86 -13.35
CA ASP A 16 -5.14 8.90 -14.42
C ASP A 16 -4.45 9.38 -15.69
N TRP A 17 -3.45 8.67 -16.14
CA TRP A 17 -2.61 9.05 -17.27
C TRP A 17 -2.39 7.90 -18.24
N GLY A 18 -2.30 8.21 -19.52
CA GLY A 18 -1.99 7.27 -20.59
C GLY A 18 -3.20 6.51 -21.11
N LYS A 19 -2.90 5.51 -21.95
CA LYS A 19 -3.83 4.58 -22.57
C LYS A 19 -3.18 3.21 -22.64
N GLY A 20 -3.96 2.14 -22.67
CA GLY A 20 -3.43 0.77 -22.69
C GLY A 20 -3.87 -0.03 -21.47
N PRO A 21 -3.22 -1.17 -21.17
CA PRO A 21 -3.54 -1.96 -19.99
C PRO A 21 -3.40 -1.11 -18.73
N ALA A 22 -4.41 -1.17 -17.84
CA ALA A 22 -4.44 -0.29 -16.67
C ALA A 22 -3.72 -0.89 -15.48
N ILE A 23 -2.97 -0.05 -14.77
CA ILE A 23 -2.38 -0.36 -13.46
C ILE A 23 -2.97 0.63 -12.45
N VAL A 24 -3.48 0.12 -11.32
CA VAL A 24 -3.99 0.92 -10.21
C VAL A 24 -3.05 0.76 -9.02
N PHE A 25 -2.52 1.87 -8.52
CA PHE A 25 -1.56 1.92 -7.42
C PHE A 25 -2.23 2.38 -6.13
N HIS A 26 -2.03 1.61 -5.06
CA HIS A 26 -2.56 1.83 -3.72
C HIS A 26 -1.42 2.17 -2.78
N HIS A 27 -1.41 3.40 -2.26
CA HIS A 27 -0.33 3.90 -1.41
C HIS A 27 -0.34 3.30 0.01
N GLY A 28 0.83 3.30 0.65
CA GLY A 28 0.99 2.95 2.06
C GLY A 28 0.47 4.04 3.02
N TRP A 29 0.30 3.71 4.30
CA TRP A 29 0.05 4.69 5.34
C TRP A 29 1.34 5.47 5.66
N PRO A 30 1.27 6.75 5.92
CA PRO A 30 0.16 7.71 5.84
C PRO A 30 0.22 8.57 4.57
N LEU A 31 0.65 8.01 3.47
CA LEU A 31 1.07 8.67 2.23
C LEU A 31 -0.12 9.06 1.33
N SER A 32 0.15 9.27 0.05
CA SER A 32 -0.80 9.69 -0.99
C SER A 32 -0.44 9.05 -2.33
N ALA A 33 -1.19 9.35 -3.38
CA ALA A 33 -0.86 8.93 -4.74
C ALA A 33 0.50 9.44 -5.24
N ASP A 34 1.05 10.48 -4.61
CA ASP A 34 2.35 11.05 -4.98
C ASP A 34 3.52 10.10 -4.68
N ASP A 35 3.34 9.18 -3.74
CA ASP A 35 4.31 8.13 -3.40
C ASP A 35 4.67 7.24 -4.62
N TRP A 36 3.78 7.18 -5.59
CA TRP A 36 3.93 6.39 -6.80
C TRP A 36 4.40 7.16 -8.04
N ASP A 37 4.71 8.45 -7.94
CA ASP A 37 5.00 9.30 -9.10
C ASP A 37 6.13 8.74 -9.98
N SER A 38 7.19 8.20 -9.40
CA SER A 38 8.28 7.57 -10.14
C SER A 38 7.81 6.34 -10.93
N GLN A 39 7.00 5.47 -10.31
CA GLN A 39 6.43 4.29 -10.94
C GLN A 39 5.39 4.67 -12.00
N LEU A 40 4.55 5.66 -11.72
CA LEU A 40 3.56 6.16 -12.70
C LEU A 40 4.24 6.61 -13.97
N LEU A 41 5.30 7.43 -13.88
CA LEU A 41 6.05 7.92 -15.03
C LEU A 41 6.78 6.79 -15.76
N TYR A 42 7.38 5.86 -15.01
CA TYR A 42 8.04 4.70 -15.61
C TYR A 42 7.06 3.83 -16.39
N PHE A 43 5.93 3.40 -15.80
CA PHE A 43 4.97 2.54 -16.49
C PHE A 43 4.20 3.25 -17.60
N LEU A 44 3.98 4.56 -17.46
CA LEU A 44 3.46 5.39 -18.55
C LEU A 44 4.38 5.33 -19.78
N SER A 45 5.70 5.42 -19.60
CA SER A 45 6.68 5.28 -20.69
C SER A 45 6.72 3.88 -21.31
N GLN A 46 6.26 2.86 -20.57
CA GLN A 46 6.13 1.48 -21.05
C GLN A 46 4.78 1.19 -21.76
N GLY A 47 3.94 2.20 -21.95
CA GLY A 47 2.67 2.10 -22.67
C GLY A 47 1.47 1.66 -21.83
N PHE A 48 1.56 1.70 -20.51
CA PHE A 48 0.43 1.42 -19.64
C PHE A 48 -0.41 2.68 -19.37
N ARG A 49 -1.70 2.48 -19.06
CA ARG A 49 -2.51 3.46 -18.37
C ARG A 49 -2.25 3.32 -16.88
N VAL A 50 -1.90 4.41 -16.21
CA VAL A 50 -1.53 4.40 -14.80
C VAL A 50 -2.52 5.23 -13.99
N VAL A 51 -3.04 4.63 -12.93
CA VAL A 51 -4.00 5.26 -12.02
C VAL A 51 -3.43 5.17 -10.60
N ALA A 52 -3.44 6.26 -9.86
CA ALA A 52 -3.18 6.28 -8.42
C ALA A 52 -4.18 7.23 -7.76
N TYR A 53 -4.56 6.96 -6.53
CA TYR A 53 -5.54 7.78 -5.82
C TYR A 53 -5.14 7.98 -4.36
N ASP A 54 -5.62 9.05 -3.78
CA ASP A 54 -5.47 9.31 -2.36
C ASP A 54 -6.62 8.61 -1.63
N ARG A 55 -6.31 7.69 -0.70
CA ARG A 55 -7.32 7.07 0.17
C ARG A 55 -8.06 8.13 0.95
N ARG A 56 -9.35 7.92 1.29
CA ARG A 56 -10.08 8.84 2.17
C ARG A 56 -9.25 9.23 3.39
N GLY A 57 -9.32 10.49 3.81
CA GLY A 57 -8.54 11.02 4.90
C GLY A 57 -7.03 11.14 4.64
N HIS A 58 -6.57 10.89 3.42
CA HIS A 58 -5.16 11.01 3.03
C HIS A 58 -5.01 11.97 1.86
N GLY A 59 -3.85 12.61 1.76
CA GLY A 59 -3.50 13.50 0.65
C GLY A 59 -4.56 14.57 0.38
N ARG A 60 -5.12 14.56 -0.83
CA ARG A 60 -6.11 15.52 -1.34
C ARG A 60 -7.56 15.03 -1.26
N SER A 61 -7.77 13.78 -0.84
CA SER A 61 -9.13 13.26 -0.59
C SER A 61 -9.74 13.88 0.65
N SER A 62 -11.08 13.87 0.72
CA SER A 62 -11.81 14.46 1.85
C SER A 62 -11.33 13.95 3.20
N PRO A 63 -11.25 14.78 4.24
CA PRO A 63 -11.14 14.35 5.63
C PRO A 63 -12.22 13.31 5.97
N SER A 64 -11.91 12.38 6.86
CA SER A 64 -12.84 11.32 7.25
C SER A 64 -12.83 11.09 8.76
N PHE A 65 -13.96 11.38 9.42
CA PHE A 65 -14.11 11.15 10.86
C PHE A 65 -14.53 9.74 11.23
N THR A 66 -15.05 8.97 10.25
CA THR A 66 -15.59 7.61 10.40
C THR A 66 -15.25 6.79 9.18
N HIS A 67 -15.51 5.47 9.27
CA HIS A 67 -15.31 4.56 8.12
C HIS A 67 -13.87 4.53 7.59
N ASN A 68 -12.89 4.60 8.50
CA ASN A 68 -11.48 4.45 8.19
C ASN A 68 -11.06 2.97 8.32
N ASP A 69 -11.76 2.08 7.63
CA ASP A 69 -11.58 0.62 7.67
C ASP A 69 -11.35 0.05 6.26
N MET A 70 -10.83 -1.18 6.19
CA MET A 70 -10.44 -1.81 4.91
C MET A 70 -11.63 -2.11 4.01
N ASP A 71 -12.83 -2.36 4.56
CA ASP A 71 -14.02 -2.59 3.73
C ASP A 71 -14.40 -1.33 2.99
N THR A 72 -14.40 -0.20 3.70
CA THR A 72 -14.70 1.11 3.12
C THR A 72 -13.64 1.52 2.11
N TYR A 73 -12.36 1.33 2.39
CA TYR A 73 -11.28 1.62 1.44
C TYR A 73 -11.42 0.80 0.14
N ALA A 74 -11.74 -0.48 0.25
CA ALA A 74 -12.00 -1.33 -0.90
C ALA A 74 -13.25 -0.90 -1.70
N ASP A 75 -14.30 -0.45 -1.03
CA ASP A 75 -15.52 0.05 -1.67
C ASP A 75 -15.27 1.39 -2.39
N ASP A 76 -14.46 2.29 -1.83
CA ASP A 76 -14.01 3.52 -2.49
C ASP A 76 -13.22 3.21 -3.77
N CYS A 77 -12.28 2.26 -3.69
CA CYS A 77 -11.55 1.79 -4.86
C CYS A 77 -12.49 1.21 -5.92
N ALA A 78 -13.50 0.42 -5.51
CA ALA A 78 -14.49 -0.13 -6.44
C ALA A 78 -15.30 0.97 -7.15
N ALA A 79 -15.65 2.03 -6.43
CA ALA A 79 -16.31 3.20 -7.03
C ALA A 79 -15.40 3.89 -8.06
N LEU A 80 -14.12 4.06 -7.77
CA LEU A 80 -13.13 4.64 -8.69
C LEU A 80 -12.95 3.76 -9.94
N VAL A 81 -12.74 2.45 -9.76
CA VAL A 81 -12.58 1.48 -10.87
C VAL A 81 -13.80 1.50 -11.78
N LYS A 82 -15.01 1.55 -11.21
CA LYS A 82 -16.26 1.67 -11.97
C LYS A 82 -16.36 3.00 -12.71
N HIS A 83 -16.04 4.12 -12.05
CA HIS A 83 -16.07 5.46 -12.64
C HIS A 83 -15.14 5.57 -13.85
N LEU A 84 -13.93 5.01 -13.75
CA LEU A 84 -12.94 5.03 -14.83
C LEU A 84 -13.16 3.94 -15.89
N GLY A 85 -14.16 3.07 -15.72
CA GLY A 85 -14.47 1.98 -16.64
C GLY A 85 -13.36 0.94 -16.77
N LEU A 86 -12.58 0.72 -15.71
CA LEU A 86 -11.44 -0.20 -15.73
C LEU A 86 -11.91 -1.65 -15.77
N LYS A 87 -11.31 -2.45 -16.67
CA LYS A 87 -11.49 -3.89 -16.77
C LYS A 87 -10.14 -4.56 -16.95
N GLY A 88 -9.95 -5.71 -16.30
CA GLY A 88 -8.69 -6.44 -16.36
C GLY A 88 -7.50 -5.64 -15.81
N ALA A 89 -7.74 -4.71 -14.89
CA ALA A 89 -6.68 -3.89 -14.31
C ALA A 89 -5.73 -4.70 -13.43
N ILE A 90 -4.48 -4.28 -13.40
CA ILE A 90 -3.47 -4.79 -12.46
C ILE A 90 -3.52 -3.89 -11.22
N HIS A 91 -3.62 -4.46 -10.02
CA HIS A 91 -3.62 -3.70 -8.79
C HIS A 91 -2.30 -3.89 -8.04
N VAL A 92 -1.62 -2.80 -7.70
CA VAL A 92 -0.34 -2.80 -7.00
C VAL A 92 -0.50 -2.08 -5.67
N GLY A 93 -0.26 -2.77 -4.55
CA GLY A 93 -0.39 -2.17 -3.22
C GLY A 93 0.88 -2.30 -2.40
N HIS A 94 1.30 -1.17 -1.82
CA HIS A 94 2.41 -1.11 -0.89
C HIS A 94 1.90 -1.02 0.55
N SER A 95 2.48 -1.82 1.46
CA SER A 95 2.18 -1.72 2.89
C SER A 95 0.67 -1.86 3.18
N THR A 96 0.05 -0.85 3.80
CA THR A 96 -1.41 -0.73 3.99
C THR A 96 -2.17 -0.84 2.67
N GLY A 97 -1.64 -0.29 1.58
CA GLY A 97 -2.21 -0.43 0.24
C GLY A 97 -2.25 -1.88 -0.25
N GLY A 98 -1.32 -2.73 0.20
CA GLY A 98 -1.38 -4.17 -0.06
C GLY A 98 -2.54 -4.86 0.66
N GLY A 99 -2.87 -4.41 1.87
CA GLY A 99 -4.10 -4.84 2.57
C GLY A 99 -5.36 -4.41 1.82
N GLU A 100 -5.38 -3.18 1.34
CA GLU A 100 -6.48 -2.66 0.52
C GLU A 100 -6.65 -3.44 -0.79
N VAL A 101 -5.55 -3.73 -1.52
CA VAL A 101 -5.58 -4.60 -2.71
C VAL A 101 -6.13 -5.97 -2.35
N THR A 102 -5.69 -6.58 -1.25
CA THR A 102 -6.17 -7.89 -0.81
C THR A 102 -7.67 -7.90 -0.58
N ARG A 103 -8.19 -6.92 0.18
CA ARG A 103 -9.64 -6.78 0.43
C ARG A 103 -10.41 -6.46 -0.84
N PHE A 104 -9.91 -5.55 -1.67
CA PHE A 104 -10.54 -5.17 -2.94
C PHE A 104 -10.64 -6.35 -3.90
N VAL A 105 -9.55 -7.09 -4.13
CA VAL A 105 -9.55 -8.23 -5.05
C VAL A 105 -10.47 -9.34 -4.56
N ALA A 106 -10.47 -9.64 -3.26
CA ALA A 106 -11.34 -10.65 -2.67
C ALA A 106 -12.84 -10.31 -2.76
N LYS A 107 -13.18 -9.02 -2.66
CA LYS A 107 -14.58 -8.54 -2.59
C LYS A 107 -15.12 -8.11 -3.96
N HIS A 108 -14.29 -7.47 -4.79
CA HIS A 108 -14.70 -6.79 -6.02
C HIS A 108 -13.93 -7.24 -7.28
N GLY A 109 -12.88 -8.05 -7.15
CA GLY A 109 -11.97 -8.42 -8.25
C GLY A 109 -12.53 -9.42 -9.26
N GLY A 110 -13.72 -9.96 -9.03
CA GLY A 110 -14.36 -10.93 -9.91
C GLY A 110 -14.80 -10.37 -11.28
N ASN A 111 -15.32 -11.25 -12.14
CA ASN A 111 -15.91 -10.89 -13.45
C ASN A 111 -14.96 -10.11 -14.37
N GLY A 112 -13.65 -10.38 -14.30
CA GLY A 112 -12.66 -9.72 -15.16
C GLY A 112 -12.36 -8.28 -14.77
N VAL A 113 -12.71 -7.84 -13.56
CA VAL A 113 -12.33 -6.50 -13.03
C VAL A 113 -10.81 -6.44 -12.79
N VAL A 114 -10.24 -7.47 -12.20
CA VAL A 114 -8.81 -7.57 -11.90
C VAL A 114 -8.19 -8.69 -12.72
N SER A 115 -7.02 -8.45 -13.34
CA SER A 115 -6.25 -9.48 -14.04
C SER A 115 -5.09 -10.02 -13.22
N LYS A 116 -4.41 -9.17 -12.46
CA LYS A 116 -3.25 -9.51 -11.62
C LYS A 116 -3.21 -8.60 -10.38
N ALA A 117 -2.54 -9.05 -9.33
CA ALA A 117 -2.28 -8.24 -8.15
C ALA A 117 -0.82 -8.29 -7.71
N VAL A 118 -0.35 -7.22 -7.06
CA VAL A 118 0.99 -7.16 -6.44
C VAL A 118 0.83 -6.71 -5.00
N LEU A 119 1.43 -7.46 -4.10
CA LEU A 119 1.54 -7.14 -2.67
C LEU A 119 3.00 -6.84 -2.36
N MET A 120 3.33 -5.57 -2.16
CA MET A 120 4.69 -5.09 -1.96
C MET A 120 4.89 -4.64 -0.52
N ASN A 121 5.78 -5.30 0.23
CA ASN A 121 6.03 -5.00 1.66
C ASN A 121 4.70 -4.87 2.43
N ALA A 122 3.75 -5.76 2.11
CA ALA A 122 2.34 -5.63 2.44
C ALA A 122 2.01 -6.21 3.81
N ILE A 123 0.98 -5.67 4.44
CA ILE A 123 0.56 -6.03 5.80
C ILE A 123 -0.15 -7.40 5.93
N PRO A 124 -0.78 -8.01 4.90
CA PRO A 124 -1.41 -9.33 5.06
C PRO A 124 -0.42 -10.45 5.40
N PRO A 125 -0.87 -11.49 6.19
CA PRO A 125 -2.27 -11.77 6.53
C PRO A 125 -2.81 -10.94 7.70
N VAL A 126 -2.03 -10.58 8.69
CA VAL A 126 -2.38 -9.71 9.82
C VAL A 126 -1.10 -9.27 10.54
N MET A 127 -0.96 -7.99 10.88
CA MET A 127 0.25 -7.50 11.53
C MET A 127 0.31 -7.79 13.02
N VAL A 128 -0.82 -7.63 13.73
CA VAL A 128 -0.85 -7.85 15.17
C VAL A 128 -0.72 -9.32 15.50
N LYS A 129 0.03 -9.62 16.56
CA LYS A 129 0.15 -10.97 17.11
C LYS A 129 -1.23 -11.52 17.49
N SER A 130 -1.54 -12.69 17.00
CA SER A 130 -2.81 -13.40 17.21
C SER A 130 -2.61 -14.91 17.03
N ASP A 131 -3.64 -15.69 17.29
CA ASP A 131 -3.61 -17.13 17.05
C ASP A 131 -3.36 -17.46 15.56
N LYS A 132 -3.77 -16.57 14.65
CA LYS A 132 -3.53 -16.72 13.20
C LYS A 132 -2.16 -16.23 12.74
N ASN A 133 -1.52 -15.36 13.50
CA ASN A 133 -0.15 -14.92 13.29
C ASN A 133 0.60 -14.84 14.63
N PRO A 134 1.08 -15.96 15.17
CA PRO A 134 1.80 -15.99 16.46
C PRO A 134 3.11 -15.21 16.46
N GLY A 135 3.73 -15.02 15.30
CA GLY A 135 4.94 -14.21 15.12
C GLY A 135 4.68 -12.71 14.97
N GLY A 136 3.42 -12.31 14.78
CA GLY A 136 3.06 -10.91 14.58
C GLY A 136 3.50 -9.97 15.69
N LEU A 137 3.47 -8.67 15.40
CA LEU A 137 3.91 -7.64 16.34
C LEU A 137 2.95 -7.53 17.54
N PRO A 138 3.47 -7.38 18.77
CA PRO A 138 2.64 -7.13 19.94
C PRO A 138 1.80 -5.87 19.78
N ILE A 139 0.56 -5.85 20.33
CA ILE A 139 -0.35 -4.69 20.25
C ILE A 139 0.28 -3.42 20.83
N GLU A 140 1.22 -3.56 21.78
CA GLU A 140 1.96 -2.48 22.42
C GLU A 140 2.77 -1.66 21.41
N VAL A 141 3.28 -2.28 20.33
CA VAL A 141 3.97 -1.57 19.25
C VAL A 141 3.02 -0.55 18.61
N PHE A 142 1.82 -0.96 18.26
CA PHE A 142 0.82 -0.08 17.65
C PHE A 142 0.26 0.96 18.63
N ASN A 143 0.14 0.62 19.92
CA ASN A 143 -0.22 1.58 20.96
C ASN A 143 0.90 2.63 21.15
N GLY A 144 2.16 2.22 21.05
CA GLY A 144 3.30 3.14 21.03
C GLY A 144 3.29 4.09 19.82
N MET A 145 2.90 3.59 18.62
CA MET A 145 2.68 4.44 17.44
C MET A 145 1.59 5.47 17.69
N ARG A 146 0.43 5.06 18.22
CA ARG A 146 -0.68 5.97 18.59
C ARG A 146 -0.25 7.04 19.59
N ALA A 147 0.50 6.67 20.62
CA ALA A 147 1.02 7.59 21.61
C ALA A 147 2.02 8.61 21.01
N SER A 148 2.91 8.15 20.15
CA SER A 148 3.87 9.01 19.44
C SER A 148 3.18 9.97 18.48
N PHE A 149 2.16 9.49 17.77
CA PHE A 149 1.32 10.30 16.89
C PHE A 149 0.64 11.44 17.65
N ILE A 150 -0.01 11.14 18.79
CA ILE A 150 -0.68 12.15 19.65
C ILE A 150 0.33 13.15 20.18
N ARG A 151 1.49 12.70 20.61
CA ARG A 151 2.52 13.58 21.16
C ARG A 151 3.06 14.57 20.13
N SER A 152 3.37 14.13 18.92
CA SER A 152 3.82 14.97 17.82
C SER A 152 3.79 14.22 16.50
N ARG A 153 2.68 14.34 15.75
CA ARG A 153 2.53 13.70 14.44
C ARG A 153 3.71 14.02 13.49
N GLY A 154 4.09 15.29 13.43
CA GLY A 154 5.16 15.74 12.53
C GLY A 154 6.52 15.13 12.86
N GLN A 155 6.89 15.06 14.16
CA GLN A 155 8.15 14.44 14.55
C GLN A 155 8.11 12.92 14.37
N PHE A 156 7.00 12.27 14.73
CA PHE A 156 6.81 10.83 14.56
C PHE A 156 6.98 10.42 13.09
N TYR A 157 6.40 11.16 12.16
CA TYR A 157 6.58 10.93 10.74
C TYR A 157 8.00 11.16 10.26
N ARG A 158 8.66 12.20 10.78
CA ARG A 158 10.06 12.49 10.45
C ARG A 158 10.97 11.34 10.88
N ASP A 159 10.75 10.79 12.09
CA ASP A 159 11.53 9.68 12.63
C ASP A 159 11.37 8.40 11.81
N ILE A 160 10.15 8.10 11.34
CA ILE A 160 9.88 6.95 10.47
C ILE A 160 10.62 7.08 9.14
N ALA A 161 10.47 8.21 8.47
CA ALA A 161 11.02 8.43 7.13
C ALA A 161 12.55 8.49 7.13
N SER A 162 13.15 9.15 8.13
CA SER A 162 14.62 9.29 8.24
C SER A 162 15.31 8.03 8.78
N GLY A 163 14.56 7.01 9.16
CA GLY A 163 15.08 5.78 9.77
C GLY A 163 14.54 4.50 9.15
N PRO A 164 13.61 3.80 9.85
CA PRO A 164 13.26 2.43 9.54
C PRO A 164 12.54 2.24 8.20
N PHE A 165 11.82 3.24 7.67
CA PHE A 165 11.05 3.08 6.44
C PHE A 165 11.93 2.82 5.22
N TYR A 166 13.04 3.55 5.11
CA TYR A 166 14.00 3.43 3.99
C TYR A 166 15.31 2.74 4.39
N GLY A 167 15.42 2.25 5.65
CA GLY A 167 16.66 1.66 6.15
C GLY A 167 17.79 2.68 6.38
N PHE A 168 17.47 3.97 6.42
CA PHE A 168 18.48 5.02 6.58
C PHE A 168 19.13 5.05 7.96
N ASN A 169 18.59 4.31 8.93
CA ASN A 169 19.19 4.06 10.24
C ASN A 169 20.23 2.91 10.24
N ARG A 170 20.48 2.25 9.10
CA ARG A 170 21.48 1.19 9.00
C ARG A 170 22.90 1.77 8.84
N PRO A 171 23.93 1.09 9.39
CA PRO A 171 25.31 1.51 9.19
C PRO A 171 25.67 1.61 7.70
N GLY A 172 26.26 2.73 7.32
CA GLY A 172 26.67 2.98 5.92
C GLY A 172 25.56 3.37 4.96
N ALA A 173 24.31 3.50 5.43
CA ALA A 173 23.20 3.93 4.58
C ALA A 173 23.43 5.35 4.04
N LYS A 174 23.16 5.53 2.75
CA LYS A 174 23.21 6.86 2.10
C LYS A 174 21.80 7.48 2.20
N VAL A 175 21.64 8.42 3.13
CA VAL A 175 20.37 9.13 3.32
C VAL A 175 20.05 9.97 2.08
N MET A 176 18.88 9.77 1.53
CA MET A 176 18.33 10.56 0.43
C MET A 176 17.32 11.58 0.99
N GLN A 177 17.80 12.76 1.37
CA GLN A 177 16.99 13.76 2.07
C GLN A 177 15.72 14.15 1.31
N GLY A 178 15.77 14.23 -0.02
CA GLY A 178 14.58 14.51 -0.84
C GLY A 178 13.45 13.50 -0.67
N ILE A 179 13.77 12.20 -0.54
CA ILE A 179 12.77 11.16 -0.28
C ILE A 179 12.18 11.32 1.13
N VAL A 180 13.02 11.60 2.14
CA VAL A 180 12.57 11.84 3.52
C VAL A 180 11.62 13.03 3.59
N ASP A 181 11.96 14.13 2.92
CA ASP A 181 11.16 15.35 2.93
C ASP A 181 9.85 15.18 2.17
N ASP A 182 9.86 14.47 1.05
CA ASP A 182 8.66 14.17 0.29
C ASP A 182 7.72 13.23 1.06
N TRP A 183 8.24 12.19 1.69
CA TRP A 183 7.46 11.29 2.57
C TRP A 183 6.78 12.08 3.70
N TRP A 184 7.54 12.96 4.38
CA TRP A 184 7.02 13.80 5.44
C TRP A 184 5.94 14.78 4.94
N ARG A 185 6.18 15.43 3.80
CA ARG A 185 5.22 16.33 3.17
C ARG A 185 3.89 15.62 2.89
N GLN A 186 3.94 14.46 2.23
CA GLN A 186 2.75 13.67 1.92
C GLN A 186 2.00 13.27 3.20
N SER A 187 2.71 12.80 4.20
CA SER A 187 2.13 12.39 5.48
C SER A 187 1.39 13.53 6.19
N MET A 188 1.93 14.74 6.12
CA MET A 188 1.33 15.92 6.77
C MET A 188 0.10 16.48 6.03
N MET A 189 -0.10 16.11 4.75
CA MET A 189 -1.26 16.55 3.97
C MET A 189 -2.57 15.88 4.41
N GLY A 190 -2.50 14.65 4.92
CA GLY A 190 -3.70 13.91 5.29
C GLY A 190 -4.34 14.39 6.60
N ASP A 191 -5.60 13.97 6.79
CA ASP A 191 -6.37 14.24 8.01
C ASP A 191 -5.83 13.44 9.20
N ALA A 192 -5.57 14.13 10.32
CA ALA A 192 -4.99 13.53 11.51
C ALA A 192 -5.86 12.42 12.11
N LYS A 193 -7.19 12.59 12.12
CA LYS A 193 -8.13 11.61 12.69
C LYS A 193 -8.15 10.34 11.86
N ALA A 194 -8.27 10.46 10.54
CA ALA A 194 -8.29 9.34 9.62
C ALA A 194 -6.97 8.56 9.67
N GLN A 195 -5.84 9.24 9.67
CA GLN A 195 -4.52 8.61 9.76
C GLN A 195 -4.31 7.92 11.11
N TYR A 196 -4.81 8.49 12.21
CA TYR A 196 -4.77 7.86 13.52
C TYR A 196 -5.62 6.57 13.58
N ASP A 197 -6.85 6.61 13.06
CA ASP A 197 -7.73 5.44 13.00
C ASP A 197 -7.14 4.35 12.11
N CYS A 198 -6.49 4.73 11.03
CA CYS A 198 -5.84 3.81 10.10
C CYS A 198 -4.76 2.95 10.78
N ILE A 199 -4.17 3.41 11.92
CA ILE A 199 -3.23 2.57 12.70
C ILE A 199 -3.93 1.29 13.15
N LYS A 200 -5.17 1.36 13.62
CA LYS A 200 -5.97 0.17 13.95
C LYS A 200 -6.27 -0.65 12.70
N THR A 201 -6.66 0.01 11.66
CA THR A 201 -7.08 -0.63 10.40
C THR A 201 -5.97 -1.47 9.79
N PHE A 202 -4.75 -0.94 9.66
CA PHE A 202 -3.66 -1.70 9.07
C PHE A 202 -3.07 -2.75 10.02
N SER A 203 -3.14 -2.55 11.33
CA SER A 203 -2.51 -3.46 12.28
C SER A 203 -3.40 -4.64 12.68
N GLU A 204 -4.72 -4.43 12.81
CA GLU A 204 -5.64 -5.39 13.41
C GLU A 204 -6.57 -6.08 12.39
N THR A 205 -6.61 -5.63 11.11
CA THR A 205 -7.42 -6.29 10.09
C THR A 205 -6.81 -7.64 9.72
N ASP A 206 -7.62 -8.69 9.79
CA ASP A 206 -7.29 -10.03 9.35
C ASP A 206 -7.70 -10.25 7.89
N PHE A 207 -6.74 -10.53 7.03
CA PHE A 207 -6.92 -10.79 5.60
C PHE A 207 -6.83 -12.27 5.24
N THR A 208 -6.78 -13.18 6.22
CA THR A 208 -6.59 -14.62 5.98
C THR A 208 -7.60 -15.17 5.00
N GLU A 209 -8.88 -14.87 5.21
CA GLU A 209 -9.94 -15.37 4.33
C GLU A 209 -10.02 -14.63 2.99
N ASP A 210 -9.56 -13.38 2.94
CA ASP A 210 -9.47 -12.63 1.68
C ASP A 210 -8.41 -13.23 0.76
N LEU A 211 -7.19 -13.51 1.29
CA LEU A 211 -6.12 -14.14 0.53
C LEU A 211 -6.54 -15.47 -0.10
N LYS A 212 -7.28 -16.32 0.62
CA LYS A 212 -7.80 -17.60 0.12
C LYS A 212 -8.81 -17.44 -1.03
N LYS A 213 -9.53 -16.31 -1.09
CA LYS A 213 -10.52 -16.04 -2.14
C LYS A 213 -9.90 -15.56 -3.45
N ILE A 214 -8.68 -15.02 -3.43
CA ILE A 214 -8.04 -14.46 -4.61
C ILE A 214 -7.69 -15.56 -5.59
N GLN A 215 -8.16 -15.42 -6.85
CA GLN A 215 -7.97 -16.39 -7.93
C GLN A 215 -6.96 -15.94 -8.99
N VAL A 216 -6.73 -14.63 -9.09
CA VAL A 216 -5.79 -14.06 -10.07
C VAL A 216 -4.33 -14.31 -9.67
N PRO A 217 -3.38 -14.28 -10.62
CA PRO A 217 -1.96 -14.29 -10.29
C PRO A 217 -1.58 -13.15 -9.36
N VAL A 218 -0.80 -13.45 -8.32
CA VAL A 218 -0.32 -12.46 -7.33
C VAL A 218 1.21 -12.54 -7.23
N LEU A 219 1.87 -11.40 -7.44
CA LEU A 219 3.28 -11.24 -7.09
C LEU A 219 3.38 -10.67 -5.67
N VAL A 220 4.01 -11.44 -4.77
CA VAL A 220 4.31 -11.01 -3.41
C VAL A 220 5.78 -10.62 -3.36
N MET A 221 6.07 -9.34 -3.15
CA MET A 221 7.40 -8.75 -3.11
C MET A 221 7.71 -8.22 -1.71
N HIS A 222 8.88 -8.56 -1.14
CA HIS A 222 9.20 -8.08 0.20
C HIS A 222 10.69 -7.88 0.40
N GLY A 223 11.08 -6.77 1.02
CA GLY A 223 12.44 -6.53 1.46
C GLY A 223 12.78 -7.33 2.70
N GLU A 224 13.94 -8.00 2.70
CA GLU A 224 14.37 -8.80 3.85
C GLU A 224 14.64 -7.93 5.09
N ASP A 225 15.12 -6.69 4.90
CA ASP A 225 15.38 -5.71 5.97
C ASP A 225 14.19 -4.76 6.19
N ASP A 226 12.98 -5.22 5.97
CA ASP A 226 11.77 -4.45 6.29
C ASP A 226 11.58 -4.34 7.81
N GLN A 227 11.85 -3.14 8.34
CA GLN A 227 11.74 -2.83 9.77
C GLN A 227 10.33 -2.35 10.18
N ILE A 228 9.41 -2.21 9.22
CA ILE A 228 8.03 -1.76 9.44
C ILE A 228 7.06 -2.94 9.44
N VAL A 229 7.16 -3.80 8.42
CA VAL A 229 6.38 -5.03 8.28
C VAL A 229 7.35 -6.19 8.22
N PRO A 230 7.62 -6.89 9.32
CA PRO A 230 8.61 -7.97 9.33
C PRO A 230 8.29 -9.04 8.30
N VAL A 231 9.25 -9.35 7.44
CA VAL A 231 9.05 -10.28 6.30
C VAL A 231 8.58 -11.66 6.75
N ALA A 232 9.11 -12.18 7.86
CA ALA A 232 8.80 -13.52 8.35
C ALA A 232 7.31 -13.69 8.71
N ASP A 233 6.66 -12.61 9.14
CA ASP A 233 5.30 -12.60 9.66
C ASP A 233 4.27 -12.07 8.65
N SER A 234 4.67 -11.85 7.40
CA SER A 234 3.82 -11.29 6.34
C SER A 234 3.95 -12.05 5.01
N ALA A 235 4.90 -11.70 4.16
CA ALA A 235 4.96 -12.16 2.77
C ALA A 235 4.96 -13.68 2.59
N PRO A 236 5.79 -14.49 3.30
CA PRO A 236 5.74 -15.95 3.16
C PRO A 236 4.41 -16.55 3.64
N LEU A 237 3.77 -15.94 4.66
CA LEU A 237 2.47 -16.38 5.16
C LEU A 237 1.35 -16.05 4.16
N ALA A 238 1.37 -14.84 3.61
CA ALA A 238 0.43 -14.44 2.56
C ALA A 238 0.55 -15.33 1.32
N ALA A 239 1.78 -15.59 0.86
CA ALA A 239 2.03 -16.44 -0.30
C ALA A 239 1.52 -17.88 -0.12
N LYS A 240 1.58 -18.43 1.10
CA LYS A 240 1.02 -19.76 1.41
C LYS A 240 -0.52 -19.82 1.36
N LEU A 241 -1.19 -18.71 1.62
CA LEU A 241 -2.66 -18.63 1.61
C LEU A 241 -3.22 -18.36 0.21
N LEU A 242 -2.44 -17.72 -0.66
CA LEU A 242 -2.80 -17.42 -2.04
C LEU A 242 -2.72 -18.68 -2.91
N LYS A 243 -3.63 -18.81 -3.88
CA LYS A 243 -3.64 -19.95 -4.81
C LYS A 243 -2.58 -19.86 -5.90
N ASN A 244 -2.33 -18.66 -6.42
CA ASN A 244 -1.47 -18.38 -7.56
C ASN A 244 -0.42 -17.31 -7.19
N ALA A 245 0.42 -17.60 -6.19
CA ALA A 245 1.43 -16.64 -5.73
C ALA A 245 2.82 -16.92 -6.34
N THR A 246 3.49 -15.83 -6.70
CA THR A 246 4.94 -15.81 -6.90
C THR A 246 5.54 -14.97 -5.78
N LEU A 247 6.41 -15.57 -4.96
CA LEU A 247 7.08 -14.87 -3.87
C LEU A 247 8.49 -14.45 -4.28
N LYS A 248 8.83 -13.17 -4.08
CA LYS A 248 10.18 -12.62 -4.22
C LYS A 248 10.60 -11.89 -2.96
N ILE A 249 11.69 -12.34 -2.34
CA ILE A 249 12.34 -11.67 -1.20
C ILE A 249 13.62 -11.00 -1.71
N TYR A 250 13.82 -9.75 -1.31
CA TYR A 250 14.95 -8.92 -1.74
C TYR A 250 15.94 -8.75 -0.58
N PRO A 251 17.12 -9.42 -0.64
CA PRO A 251 18.10 -9.35 0.44
C PRO A 251 18.55 -7.92 0.75
N GLY A 252 18.44 -7.52 2.01
CA GLY A 252 18.86 -6.20 2.49
C GLY A 252 17.98 -5.01 2.07
N PHE A 253 16.88 -5.22 1.34
CA PHE A 253 16.00 -4.12 0.93
C PHE A 253 15.06 -3.72 2.06
N PRO A 254 14.83 -2.39 2.24
CA PRO A 254 13.96 -1.84 3.28
C PRO A 254 12.48 -1.85 2.90
N HIS A 255 11.62 -1.31 3.78
CA HIS A 255 10.18 -1.17 3.54
C HIS A 255 9.85 -0.33 2.31
N GLY A 256 10.51 0.81 2.14
CA GLY A 256 10.34 1.71 0.98
C GLY A 256 11.21 1.34 -0.22
N MET A 257 11.39 0.05 -0.52
CA MET A 257 12.32 -0.43 -1.55
C MET A 257 12.01 0.08 -2.96
N PHE A 258 10.76 0.38 -3.29
CA PHE A 258 10.40 0.90 -4.62
C PHE A 258 10.93 2.31 -4.87
N ALA A 259 11.19 3.09 -3.81
CA ALA A 259 11.80 4.41 -3.89
C ALA A 259 13.33 4.36 -3.82
N THR A 260 13.89 3.42 -3.05
CA THR A 260 15.35 3.30 -2.86
C THR A 260 16.04 2.42 -3.92
N HIS A 261 15.30 1.49 -4.54
CA HIS A 261 15.81 0.54 -5.54
C HIS A 261 14.87 0.43 -6.76
N PRO A 262 14.46 1.58 -7.36
CA PRO A 262 13.41 1.59 -8.38
C PRO A 262 13.76 0.75 -9.62
N GLU A 263 15.04 0.66 -10.00
CA GLU A 263 15.47 -0.06 -11.19
C GLU A 263 15.16 -1.56 -11.07
N VAL A 264 15.45 -2.17 -9.90
CA VAL A 264 15.20 -3.58 -9.64
C VAL A 264 13.70 -3.85 -9.54
N ILE A 265 13.01 -3.03 -8.75
CA ILE A 265 11.57 -3.22 -8.47
C ILE A 265 10.73 -2.99 -9.74
N ASN A 266 11.01 -1.95 -10.51
CA ASN A 266 10.29 -1.65 -11.74
C ASN A 266 10.49 -2.73 -12.81
N ALA A 267 11.71 -3.30 -12.93
CA ALA A 267 11.99 -4.38 -13.87
C ALA A 267 11.19 -5.64 -13.52
N ASP A 268 11.13 -6.03 -12.25
CA ASP A 268 10.37 -7.20 -11.78
C ASP A 268 8.87 -7.01 -11.94
N LEU A 269 8.36 -5.81 -11.62
CA LEU A 269 6.96 -5.46 -11.86
C LEU A 269 6.62 -5.56 -13.35
N LEU A 270 7.47 -4.99 -14.23
CA LEU A 270 7.24 -5.01 -15.67
C LEU A 270 7.23 -6.43 -16.23
N ALA A 271 8.15 -7.29 -15.77
CA ALA A 271 8.19 -8.69 -16.16
C ALA A 271 6.89 -9.42 -15.76
N PHE A 272 6.41 -9.19 -14.55
CA PHE A 272 5.15 -9.77 -14.07
C PHE A 272 3.93 -9.23 -14.81
N PHE A 273 3.90 -7.94 -15.16
CA PHE A 273 2.76 -7.37 -15.89
C PHE A 273 2.63 -7.94 -17.30
N LYS A 274 3.76 -8.25 -17.95
CA LYS A 274 3.82 -8.78 -19.33
C LYS A 274 3.71 -10.31 -19.43
N SER A 275 3.76 -11.05 -18.30
CA SER A 275 3.68 -12.52 -18.27
C SER A 275 2.32 -13.09 -18.67
#